data_b7d90e3fc97ae22f6e42a5c1a6017bd1
#
_entry.id   b7d90e3fc97ae22f6e42a5c1a6017bd1
#
_cell.length_a   1.000
_cell.length_b   1.000
_cell.length_c   1.000
_cell.angle_alpha   90.00
_cell.angle_beta   90.00
_cell.angle_gamma   90.00
#
_symmetry.space_group_name_H-M   'P 1'
#
loop_
_entity.id
_entity.type
_entity.pdbx_description
1 polymer ?
#
loop_
_entity_poly.entity_id
_entity_poly.type
_entity_poly.pdbx_seq_one_letter_code
_entity_poly.pdbx_strand_id
1 'polypeptide(L)'
;SNTVIVDFDLPFGTAGLDFNQDPLQGVANALNQPDRLDPVLLERMMVRCNERLSLFAAPASLDEDYDFSTEAFEEVASKIRSTAPFVGLDLPHLWSGWVRRVLLISDEVVLVATPDLAALRNGKNLVDLLKAHRPNDAPPRLVLNQVGAPGRREIPVRDFGEALGVTPA
;
A
#
# COMPACT_ATOMS: atom_id res chain seq x y z
N SER A 1 15.62 3.30 13.06
CA SER A 1 15.47 2.40 11.90
C SER A 1 14.96 3.21 10.73
N ASN A 2 15.46 2.92 9.55
CA ASN A 2 15.02 3.58 8.33
C ASN A 2 13.75 2.89 7.81
N THR A 3 12.80 3.69 7.37
CA THR A 3 11.54 3.23 6.75
C THR A 3 11.48 3.76 5.33
N VAL A 4 10.99 2.95 4.40
CA VAL A 4 10.65 3.37 3.04
C VAL A 4 9.14 3.25 2.87
N ILE A 5 8.48 4.28 2.39
CA ILE A 5 7.11 4.23 1.89
C ILE A 5 7.18 4.18 0.37
N VAL A 6 6.43 3.25 -0.23
CA VAL A 6 6.32 3.07 -1.67
C VAL A 6 4.86 3.27 -2.06
N ASP A 7 4.60 4.22 -2.92
CA ASP A 7 3.28 4.51 -3.45
C ASP A 7 3.08 3.76 -4.77
N PHE A 8 2.36 2.65 -4.71
CA PHE A 8 2.02 1.84 -5.88
C PHE A 8 0.66 2.21 -6.51
N ASP A 9 -0.01 3.23 -5.99
CA ASP A 9 -1.18 3.81 -6.68
C ASP A 9 -0.71 4.78 -7.76
N LEU A 10 -0.18 4.22 -8.85
CA LEU A 10 0.50 4.98 -9.90
C LEU A 10 -0.35 6.10 -10.49
N PRO A 11 -1.67 5.89 -10.78
CA PRO A 11 -2.47 6.95 -11.36
C PRO A 11 -2.97 7.99 -10.34
N PHE A 12 -3.18 7.62 -9.07
CA PHE A 12 -3.85 8.49 -8.10
C PHE A 12 -3.16 8.55 -6.74
N GLY A 13 -1.93 8.08 -6.64
CA GLY A 13 -1.14 8.14 -5.41
C GLY A 13 -0.91 9.57 -4.93
N THR A 14 -1.06 9.80 -3.64
CA THR A 14 -0.94 11.11 -3.01
C THR A 14 0.20 11.23 -2.02
N ALA A 15 0.97 10.16 -1.81
CA ALA A 15 2.04 10.17 -0.84
C ALA A 15 3.08 11.29 -1.11
N GLY A 16 3.34 11.62 -2.38
CA GLY A 16 4.16 12.77 -2.74
C GLY A 16 3.62 14.08 -2.15
N LEU A 17 2.34 14.32 -2.28
CA LEU A 17 1.69 15.53 -1.74
C LEU A 17 1.66 15.52 -0.22
N ASP A 18 1.35 14.37 0.40
CA ASP A 18 1.25 14.23 1.86
C ASP A 18 2.58 14.51 2.56
N PHE A 19 3.70 14.18 1.91
CA PHE A 19 5.05 14.48 2.39
C PHE A 19 5.65 15.75 1.83
N ASN A 20 4.89 16.55 1.05
CA ASN A 20 5.35 17.77 0.38
C ASN A 20 6.61 17.53 -0.46
N GLN A 21 6.59 16.46 -1.25
CA GLN A 21 7.66 16.06 -2.15
C GLN A 21 7.12 15.97 -3.58
N ASP A 22 7.95 16.40 -4.54
CA ASP A 22 7.64 16.34 -5.97
C ASP A 22 8.85 15.74 -6.71
N PRO A 23 9.07 14.42 -6.62
CA PRO A 23 10.21 13.78 -7.25
C PRO A 23 10.04 13.71 -8.77
N LEU A 24 11.12 14.03 -9.51
CA LEU A 24 11.17 13.89 -10.96
C LEU A 24 11.20 12.44 -11.44
N GLN A 25 11.60 11.53 -10.58
CA GLN A 25 11.63 10.08 -10.83
C GLN A 25 10.93 9.38 -9.69
N GLY A 26 10.19 8.34 -10.01
CA GLY A 26 9.42 7.62 -9.03
C GLY A 26 9.32 6.13 -9.35
N VAL A 27 8.37 5.49 -8.70
CA VAL A 27 8.13 4.06 -8.78
C VAL A 27 7.84 3.59 -10.21
N ALA A 28 7.17 4.38 -11.06
CA ALA A 28 6.91 4.03 -12.45
C ALA A 28 8.20 3.83 -13.27
N ASN A 29 9.21 4.68 -13.05
CA ASN A 29 10.51 4.52 -13.71
C ASN A 29 11.19 3.20 -13.31
N ALA A 30 11.06 2.80 -12.04
CA ALA A 30 11.58 1.54 -11.55
C ALA A 30 10.85 0.34 -12.17
N LEU A 31 9.51 0.42 -12.28
CA LEU A 31 8.70 -0.63 -12.90
C LEU A 31 8.94 -0.80 -14.39
N ASN A 32 9.34 0.26 -15.10
CA ASN A 32 9.71 0.18 -16.51
C ASN A 32 11.00 -0.62 -16.75
N GLN A 33 11.95 -0.62 -15.83
CA GLN A 33 13.24 -1.28 -15.98
C GLN A 33 13.69 -1.94 -14.66
N PRO A 34 12.94 -2.92 -14.14
CA PRO A 34 13.21 -3.51 -12.84
C PRO A 34 14.59 -4.17 -12.78
N ASP A 35 15.04 -4.81 -13.85
CA ASP A 35 16.35 -5.48 -13.94
C ASP A 35 17.54 -4.52 -13.70
N ARG A 36 17.38 -3.24 -14.03
CA ARG A 36 18.44 -2.23 -13.89
C ARG A 36 18.53 -1.60 -12.51
N LEU A 37 17.59 -1.91 -11.63
CA LEU A 37 17.58 -1.37 -10.29
C LEU A 37 18.67 -2.01 -9.44
N ASP A 38 19.68 -1.25 -9.14
CA ASP A 38 20.64 -1.54 -8.09
C ASP A 38 20.39 -0.69 -6.84
N PRO A 39 21.00 -0.99 -5.69
CA PRO A 39 20.78 -0.22 -4.47
C PRO A 39 21.10 1.27 -4.59
N VAL A 40 22.11 1.64 -5.39
CA VAL A 40 22.53 3.04 -5.59
C VAL A 40 21.49 3.79 -6.40
N LEU A 41 20.97 3.18 -7.45
CA LEU A 41 19.92 3.77 -8.27
C LEU A 41 18.62 3.93 -7.48
N LEU A 42 18.23 2.91 -6.72
CA LEU A 42 17.05 2.97 -5.84
C LEU A 42 17.17 4.12 -4.84
N GLU A 43 18.32 4.27 -4.17
CA GLU A 43 18.52 5.35 -3.23
C GLU A 43 18.41 6.75 -3.88
N ARG A 44 18.87 6.88 -5.13
CA ARG A 44 18.73 8.14 -5.90
C ARG A 44 17.31 8.45 -6.34
N MET A 45 16.50 7.43 -6.58
CA MET A 45 15.11 7.58 -7.01
C MET A 45 14.15 7.84 -5.83
N MET A 46 14.59 7.53 -4.61
CA MET A 46 13.83 7.81 -3.39
C MET A 46 14.09 9.23 -2.91
N VAL A 47 13.03 9.87 -2.43
CA VAL A 47 13.12 11.17 -1.80
C VAL A 47 13.21 11.01 -0.29
N ARG A 48 14.19 11.64 0.32
CA ARG A 48 14.36 11.63 1.77
C ARG A 48 13.45 12.66 2.44
N CYS A 49 12.40 12.21 3.10
CA CYS A 49 11.45 13.08 3.80
C CYS A 49 12.03 13.57 5.15
N ASN A 50 12.77 12.72 5.86
CA ASN A 50 13.47 13.07 7.10
C ASN A 50 14.63 12.08 7.36
N GLU A 51 15.23 12.14 8.57
CA GLU A 51 16.36 11.26 8.94
C GLU A 51 16.06 9.76 8.92
N ARG A 52 14.78 9.37 9.00
CA ARG A 52 14.34 7.97 9.17
C ARG A 52 13.35 7.51 8.12
N LEU A 53 12.89 8.40 7.25
CA LEU A 53 11.84 8.13 6.27
C LEU A 53 12.28 8.57 4.88
N SER A 54 12.20 7.63 3.95
CA SER A 54 12.32 7.88 2.51
C SER A 54 11.01 7.51 1.82
N LEU A 55 10.69 8.23 0.76
CA LEU A 55 9.50 8.04 -0.06
C LEU A 55 9.91 7.61 -1.47
N PHE A 56 9.26 6.59 -1.98
CA PHE A 56 9.30 6.20 -3.37
C PHE A 56 7.92 6.49 -3.96
N ALA A 57 7.78 7.68 -4.53
CA ALA A 57 6.48 8.23 -4.89
C ALA A 57 5.93 7.70 -6.21
N ALA A 58 4.61 7.68 -6.31
CA ALA A 58 3.90 7.55 -7.58
C ALA A 58 4.19 8.77 -8.48
N PRO A 59 4.03 8.64 -9.82
CA PRO A 59 4.16 9.75 -10.74
C PRO A 59 3.09 10.81 -10.49
N ALA A 60 3.43 12.08 -10.78
CA ALA A 60 2.50 13.21 -10.63
C ALA A 60 1.66 13.48 -11.89
N SER A 61 1.73 12.61 -12.91
CA SER A 61 1.10 12.82 -14.22
C SER A 61 0.40 11.54 -14.69
N LEU A 62 -0.63 11.72 -15.50
CA LEU A 62 -1.35 10.64 -16.21
C LEU A 62 -0.96 10.57 -17.71
N ASP A 63 0.20 11.10 -18.08
CA ASP A 63 0.63 11.15 -19.48
C ASP A 63 1.07 9.79 -20.04
N GLU A 64 1.28 8.80 -19.17
CA GLU A 64 1.73 7.47 -19.53
C GLU A 64 0.73 6.39 -19.07
N ASP A 65 0.69 5.29 -19.80
CA ASP A 65 -0.04 4.09 -19.38
C ASP A 65 0.78 3.31 -18.35
N TYR A 66 0.19 3.02 -17.19
CA TYR A 66 0.84 2.31 -16.08
C TYR A 66 0.44 0.83 -16.02
N ASP A 67 0.46 0.16 -17.17
CA ASP A 67 0.16 -1.28 -17.26
C ASP A 67 1.46 -2.10 -17.18
N PHE A 68 1.90 -2.36 -15.95
CA PHE A 68 3.09 -3.15 -15.67
C PHE A 68 2.74 -4.59 -15.28
N SER A 69 3.66 -5.51 -15.58
CA SER A 69 3.48 -6.92 -15.22
C SER A 69 3.53 -7.16 -13.71
N THR A 70 2.91 -8.24 -13.26
CA THR A 70 2.98 -8.67 -11.85
C THR A 70 4.42 -8.87 -11.40
N GLU A 71 5.25 -9.42 -12.26
CA GLU A 71 6.66 -9.70 -12.01
C GLU A 71 7.46 -8.41 -11.77
N ALA A 72 7.16 -7.33 -12.51
CA ALA A 72 7.82 -6.04 -12.32
C ALA A 72 7.53 -5.48 -10.90
N PHE A 73 6.29 -5.54 -10.43
CA PHE A 73 5.92 -5.13 -9.06
C PHE A 73 6.62 -6.00 -8.00
N GLU A 74 6.66 -7.32 -8.18
CA GLU A 74 7.34 -8.24 -7.25
C GLU A 74 8.83 -7.95 -7.18
N GLU A 75 9.48 -7.74 -8.32
CA GLU A 75 10.90 -7.46 -8.38
C GLU A 75 11.25 -6.13 -7.72
N VAL A 76 10.52 -5.06 -8.04
CA VAL A 76 10.72 -3.75 -7.42
C VAL A 76 10.50 -3.84 -5.91
N ALA A 77 9.41 -4.44 -5.45
CA ALA A 77 9.14 -4.63 -4.02
C ALA A 77 10.25 -5.42 -3.32
N SER A 78 10.74 -6.51 -3.95
CA SER A 78 11.83 -7.32 -3.41
C SER A 78 13.15 -6.53 -3.28
N LYS A 79 13.49 -5.75 -4.30
CA LYS A 79 14.71 -4.91 -4.29
C LYS A 79 14.62 -3.82 -3.22
N ILE A 80 13.47 -3.18 -3.05
CA ILE A 80 13.27 -2.17 -2.00
C ILE A 80 13.36 -2.79 -0.61
N ARG A 81 12.77 -3.99 -0.38
CA ARG A 81 12.88 -4.71 0.90
C ARG A 81 14.32 -4.95 1.34
N SER A 82 15.26 -5.05 0.41
CA SER A 82 16.69 -5.22 0.74
C SER A 82 17.37 -3.93 1.19
N THR A 83 16.73 -2.76 1.00
CA THR A 83 17.33 -1.44 1.30
C THR A 83 16.97 -0.89 2.66
N ALA A 84 15.86 -1.35 3.26
CA ALA A 84 15.38 -0.82 4.54
C ALA A 84 14.76 -1.92 5.41
N PRO A 85 14.89 -1.82 6.76
CA PRO A 85 14.30 -2.77 7.69
C PRO A 85 12.76 -2.73 7.72
N PHE A 86 12.16 -1.60 7.34
CA PHE A 86 10.71 -1.44 7.24
C PHE A 86 10.34 -0.84 5.89
N VAL A 87 9.42 -1.48 5.20
CA VAL A 87 8.87 -1.02 3.91
C VAL A 87 7.35 -1.02 4.00
N GLY A 88 6.74 0.14 3.87
CA GLY A 88 5.30 0.30 3.73
C GLY A 88 4.95 0.40 2.25
N LEU A 89 4.05 -0.46 1.78
CA LEU A 89 3.53 -0.43 0.40
C LEU A 89 2.12 0.15 0.43
N ASP A 90 1.92 1.30 -0.19
CA ASP A 90 0.59 1.87 -0.43
C ASP A 90 0.03 1.27 -1.72
N LEU A 91 -1.07 0.54 -1.59
CA LEU A 91 -1.67 -0.22 -2.69
C LEU A 91 -2.93 0.48 -3.18
N PRO A 92 -3.13 0.57 -4.50
CA PRO A 92 -4.34 1.18 -5.05
C PRO A 92 -5.60 0.41 -4.66
N HIS A 93 -6.73 1.11 -4.58
CA HIS A 93 -8.04 0.51 -4.38
C HIS A 93 -8.54 -0.17 -5.67
N LEU A 94 -7.77 -1.12 -6.16
CA LEU A 94 -8.14 -1.97 -7.29
C LEU A 94 -7.80 -3.43 -6.97
N TRP A 95 -8.47 -4.36 -7.66
CA TRP A 95 -8.20 -5.78 -7.50
C TRP A 95 -7.55 -6.35 -8.77
N SER A 96 -6.26 -6.59 -8.70
CA SER A 96 -5.45 -7.16 -9.79
C SER A 96 -4.61 -8.34 -9.30
N GLY A 97 -4.00 -9.05 -10.25
CA GLY A 97 -3.12 -10.17 -9.93
C GLY A 97 -1.94 -9.75 -9.06
N TRP A 98 -1.30 -8.63 -9.38
CA TRP A 98 -0.15 -8.14 -8.63
C TRP A 98 -0.53 -7.62 -7.22
N VAL A 99 -1.64 -6.89 -7.06
CA VAL A 99 -2.14 -6.46 -5.73
C VAL A 99 -2.39 -7.65 -4.84
N ARG A 100 -3.11 -8.67 -5.36
CA ARG A 100 -3.33 -9.92 -4.62
C ARG A 100 -2.02 -10.58 -4.20
N ARG A 101 -1.06 -10.62 -5.10
CA ARG A 101 0.24 -11.26 -4.84
C ARG A 101 1.02 -10.51 -3.76
N VAL A 102 1.12 -9.18 -3.87
CA VAL A 102 1.80 -8.35 -2.86
C VAL A 102 1.16 -8.52 -1.48
N LEU A 103 -0.17 -8.51 -1.37
CA LEU A 103 -0.88 -8.74 -0.11
C LEU A 103 -0.55 -10.10 0.52
N LEU A 104 -0.43 -11.15 -0.31
CA LEU A 104 -0.15 -12.50 0.19
C LEU A 104 1.30 -12.72 0.63
N ILE A 105 2.26 -11.93 0.12
CA ILE A 105 3.68 -12.03 0.50
C ILE A 105 4.12 -10.98 1.52
N SER A 106 3.27 -10.00 1.86
CA SER A 106 3.56 -8.99 2.88
C SER A 106 3.57 -9.59 4.27
N ASP A 107 4.49 -9.16 5.14
CA ASP A 107 4.58 -9.66 6.51
C ASP A 107 3.38 -9.22 7.35
N GLU A 108 2.94 -7.96 7.19
CA GLU A 108 1.73 -7.41 7.81
C GLU A 108 0.84 -6.72 6.77
N VAL A 109 -0.46 -6.77 6.99
CA VAL A 109 -1.46 -6.06 6.19
C VAL A 109 -2.22 -5.09 7.07
N VAL A 110 -2.32 -3.84 6.63
CA VAL A 110 -3.17 -2.81 7.24
C VAL A 110 -4.34 -2.55 6.31
N LEU A 111 -5.55 -2.83 6.78
CA LEU A 111 -6.79 -2.53 6.08
C LEU A 111 -7.32 -1.19 6.56
N VAL A 112 -7.30 -0.19 5.70
CA VAL A 112 -7.94 1.11 5.96
C VAL A 112 -9.32 1.12 5.32
N ALA A 113 -10.35 1.39 6.13
CA ALA A 113 -11.74 1.35 5.68
C ALA A 113 -12.55 2.51 6.26
N THR A 114 -13.60 2.93 5.57
CA THR A 114 -14.62 3.82 6.12
C THR A 114 -15.72 2.98 6.81
N PRO A 115 -16.40 3.48 7.86
CA PRO A 115 -17.36 2.70 8.63
C PRO A 115 -18.73 2.58 7.93
N ASP A 116 -18.73 2.06 6.69
CA ASP A 116 -19.94 1.87 5.89
C ASP A 116 -20.07 0.42 5.36
N LEU A 117 -21.26 0.09 4.83
CA LEU A 117 -21.56 -1.28 4.38
C LEU A 117 -20.72 -1.73 3.17
N ALA A 118 -20.33 -0.81 2.28
CA ALA A 118 -19.53 -1.16 1.13
C ALA A 118 -18.11 -1.54 1.56
N ALA A 119 -17.50 -0.73 2.42
CA ALA A 119 -16.19 -1.00 2.99
C ALA A 119 -16.21 -2.26 3.88
N LEU A 120 -17.28 -2.48 4.66
CA LEU A 120 -17.44 -3.70 5.46
C LEU A 120 -17.46 -4.95 4.57
N ARG A 121 -18.25 -4.94 3.49
CA ARG A 121 -18.31 -6.06 2.54
C ARG A 121 -16.94 -6.35 1.91
N ASN A 122 -16.29 -5.29 1.42
CA ASN A 122 -14.99 -5.43 0.75
C ASN A 122 -13.91 -5.87 1.75
N GLY A 123 -13.91 -5.31 2.95
CA GLY A 123 -13.02 -5.72 4.03
C GLY A 123 -13.22 -7.17 4.43
N LYS A 124 -14.47 -7.64 4.51
CA LYS A 124 -14.79 -9.05 4.81
C LYS A 124 -14.21 -9.99 3.75
N ASN A 125 -14.38 -9.67 2.47
CA ASN A 125 -13.80 -10.46 1.38
C ASN A 125 -12.27 -10.54 1.47
N LEU A 126 -11.61 -9.42 1.80
CA LEU A 126 -10.16 -9.38 1.95
C LEU A 126 -9.69 -10.19 3.17
N VAL A 127 -10.34 -10.03 4.32
CA VAL A 127 -10.01 -10.80 5.54
C VAL A 127 -10.19 -12.30 5.31
N ASP A 128 -11.28 -12.72 4.65
CA ASP A 128 -11.54 -14.12 4.36
C ASP A 128 -10.49 -14.69 3.38
N LEU A 129 -10.09 -13.92 2.38
CA LEU A 129 -9.02 -14.30 1.45
C LEU A 129 -7.69 -14.50 2.19
N LEU A 130 -7.31 -13.55 3.06
CA LEU A 130 -6.09 -13.64 3.84
C LEU A 130 -6.12 -14.87 4.77
N LYS A 131 -7.21 -15.11 5.48
CA LYS A 131 -7.40 -16.29 6.35
C LYS A 131 -7.28 -17.60 5.57
N ALA A 132 -7.83 -17.66 4.35
CA ALA A 132 -7.78 -18.86 3.52
C ALA A 132 -6.36 -19.17 3.01
N HIS A 133 -5.55 -18.15 2.69
CA HIS A 133 -4.22 -18.33 2.10
C HIS A 133 -3.09 -18.24 3.14
N ARG A 134 -3.35 -17.60 4.28
CA ARG A 134 -2.39 -17.36 5.35
C ARG A 134 -2.97 -17.76 6.71
N PRO A 135 -3.36 -19.03 6.90
CA PRO A 135 -4.13 -19.47 8.07
C PRO A 135 -3.35 -19.38 9.41
N ASN A 136 -2.04 -19.34 9.35
CA ASN A 136 -1.17 -19.28 10.54
C ASN A 136 -0.68 -17.86 10.87
N ASP A 137 -1.03 -16.87 10.03
CA ASP A 137 -0.60 -15.50 10.24
C ASP A 137 -1.60 -14.74 11.12
N ALA A 138 -1.12 -13.66 11.73
CA ALA A 138 -1.99 -12.72 12.42
C ALA A 138 -3.02 -12.10 11.45
N PRO A 139 -4.25 -11.82 11.92
CA PRO A 139 -5.23 -11.13 11.10
C PRO A 139 -4.72 -9.73 10.72
N PRO A 140 -5.21 -9.15 9.61
CA PRO A 140 -4.84 -7.79 9.23
C PRO A 140 -5.20 -6.79 10.32
N ARG A 141 -4.42 -5.72 10.45
CA ARG A 141 -4.77 -4.59 11.31
C ARG A 141 -5.86 -3.77 10.64
N LEU A 142 -6.89 -3.40 11.39
CA LEU A 142 -7.99 -2.59 10.89
C LEU A 142 -7.86 -1.15 11.39
N VAL A 143 -7.86 -0.21 10.46
CA VAL A 143 -7.93 1.23 10.74
C VAL A 143 -9.24 1.77 10.14
N LEU A 144 -10.11 2.32 10.98
CA LEU A 144 -11.32 2.99 10.51
C LEU A 144 -11.06 4.47 10.34
N ASN A 145 -11.13 4.91 9.08
CA ASN A 145 -10.95 6.30 8.69
C ASN A 145 -12.31 7.02 8.57
N GLN A 146 -12.31 8.34 8.74
CA GLN A 146 -13.51 9.21 8.65
C GLN A 146 -14.63 8.82 9.62
N VAL A 147 -14.31 8.30 10.80
CA VAL A 147 -15.27 8.05 11.86
C VAL A 147 -15.82 9.39 12.38
N GLY A 148 -17.14 9.49 12.59
CA GLY A 148 -17.81 10.71 13.05
C GLY A 148 -18.05 11.76 11.94
N ALA A 149 -17.94 11.39 10.66
CA ALA A 149 -18.16 12.31 9.56
C ALA A 149 -19.61 12.81 9.53
N PRO A 150 -19.85 14.15 9.48
CA PRO A 150 -21.20 14.70 9.52
C PRO A 150 -22.07 14.23 8.35
N GLY A 151 -23.34 13.90 8.64
CA GLY A 151 -24.32 13.52 7.62
C GLY A 151 -24.16 12.13 7.04
N ARG A 152 -23.23 11.32 7.54
CA ARG A 152 -22.97 9.95 7.09
C ARG A 152 -23.59 8.95 8.07
N ARG A 153 -24.26 7.92 7.54
CA ARG A 153 -24.67 6.77 8.36
C ARG A 153 -23.45 5.85 8.52
N GLU A 154 -23.10 5.59 9.75
CA GLU A 154 -21.94 4.78 10.09
C GLU A 154 -22.35 3.47 10.76
N ILE A 155 -21.57 2.43 10.51
CA ILE A 155 -21.60 1.23 11.32
C ILE A 155 -20.74 1.51 12.56
N PRO A 156 -21.23 1.24 13.79
CA PRO A 156 -20.43 1.43 14.99
C PRO A 156 -19.09 0.68 14.89
N VAL A 157 -18.02 1.33 15.34
CA VAL A 157 -16.64 0.81 15.26
C VAL A 157 -16.54 -0.62 15.78
N ARG A 158 -17.18 -0.89 16.92
CA ARG A 158 -17.25 -2.21 17.53
C ARG A 158 -17.91 -3.24 16.60
N ASP A 159 -19.10 -2.90 16.07
CA ASP A 159 -19.88 -3.81 15.22
C ASP A 159 -19.16 -4.11 13.91
N PHE A 160 -18.46 -3.11 13.37
CA PHE A 160 -17.62 -3.25 12.18
C PHE A 160 -16.48 -4.26 12.42
N GLY A 161 -15.74 -4.11 13.53
CA GLY A 161 -14.67 -5.02 13.92
C GLY A 161 -15.17 -6.44 14.18
N GLU A 162 -16.28 -6.59 14.92
CA GLU A 162 -16.92 -7.88 15.20
C GLU A 162 -17.34 -8.61 13.91
N ALA A 163 -17.94 -7.88 12.95
CA ALA A 163 -18.35 -8.45 11.67
C ALA A 163 -17.17 -8.93 10.80
N LEU A 164 -16.04 -8.26 10.87
CA LEU A 164 -14.80 -8.67 10.20
C LEU A 164 -14.05 -9.78 10.97
N GLY A 165 -14.30 -9.90 12.27
CA GLY A 165 -13.52 -10.76 13.17
C GLY A 165 -12.10 -10.28 13.37
N VAL A 166 -11.91 -8.93 13.42
CA VAL A 166 -10.64 -8.24 13.69
C VAL A 166 -10.90 -7.06 14.64
N THR A 167 -9.93 -6.74 15.47
CA THR A 167 -10.03 -5.61 16.38
C THR A 167 -9.51 -4.35 15.68
N PRO A 168 -10.30 -3.25 15.62
CA PRO A 168 -9.80 -1.97 15.15
C PRO A 168 -8.65 -1.46 16.04
N ALA A 169 -7.64 -0.83 15.39
CA ALA A 169 -6.48 -0.23 16.06
C ALA A 169 -6.84 1.12 16.69
#